data_26c212e0755f424189127701d77add29
#
_entry.id   26c212e0755f424189127701d77add29
#
_cell.length_a   1.000
_cell.length_b   1.000
_cell.length_c   1.000
_cell.angle_alpha   90.00
_cell.angle_beta   90.00
_cell.angle_gamma   90.00
#
_symmetry.space_group_name_H-M   'P 1'
#
loop_
_entity.id
_entity.type
_entity.pdbx_description
1 polymer ?
#
loop_
_entity_poly.entity_id
_entity_poly.type
_entity_poly.pdbx_seq_one_letter_code
_entity_poly.pdbx_strand_id
1 'polypeptide(L)'
;MTSAPRDRRGVMWFIAWMLVGAGYALGVLSALSIGVSVLLITVVATIVLATRAGNRVGLPGLVSGFSLPLFYVAYLNRSGPGTICTTTATSQTCSDEWSPWPWLVIGILLFVSGCVWFAMANRRRGVVDPHASRDAGRGRPR
;
A
#
# COMPACT_ATOMS: atom_id res chain seq x y z
N MET A 1 -19.73 21.89 5.84
CA MET A 1 -19.52 20.44 5.63
C MET A 1 -18.22 20.07 6.33
N THR A 2 -18.27 19.80 7.62
CA THR A 2 -17.09 19.44 8.44
C THR A 2 -16.94 17.93 8.40
N SER A 3 -15.98 17.44 7.61
CA SER A 3 -15.60 16.02 7.53
C SER A 3 -15.17 15.53 8.91
N ALA A 4 -15.87 14.55 9.44
CA ALA A 4 -15.65 14.01 10.77
C ALA A 4 -14.22 13.49 10.97
N PRO A 5 -13.61 13.69 12.16
CA PRO A 5 -12.22 13.29 12.45
C PRO A 5 -11.96 11.76 12.38
N ARG A 6 -13.01 10.97 12.20
CA ARG A 6 -13.00 9.51 12.10
C ARG A 6 -12.35 9.02 10.79
N ASP A 7 -12.49 9.76 9.69
CA ASP A 7 -11.94 9.39 8.37
C ASP A 7 -10.42 9.48 8.34
N ARG A 8 -9.83 10.49 8.96
CA ARG A 8 -8.36 10.66 8.97
C ARG A 8 -7.62 9.48 9.61
N ARG A 9 -8.19 8.89 10.65
CA ARG A 9 -7.58 7.77 11.37
C ARG A 9 -7.57 6.48 10.51
N GLY A 10 -8.65 6.20 9.79
CA GLY A 10 -8.75 5.07 8.87
C GLY A 10 -7.76 5.18 7.71
N VAL A 11 -7.66 6.36 7.11
CA VAL A 11 -6.71 6.65 6.03
C VAL A 11 -5.26 6.53 6.51
N MET A 12 -4.94 7.01 7.70
CA MET A 12 -3.59 6.92 8.26
C MET A 12 -3.16 5.46 8.47
N TRP A 13 -4.06 4.60 8.95
CA TRP A 13 -3.81 3.16 9.08
C TRP A 13 -3.67 2.45 7.72
N PHE A 14 -4.47 2.85 6.73
CA PHE A 14 -4.35 2.33 5.37
C PHE A 14 -2.98 2.68 4.77
N ILE A 15 -2.52 3.92 4.90
CA ILE A 15 -1.20 4.36 4.44
C ILE A 15 -0.08 3.59 5.15
N ALA A 16 -0.18 3.41 6.47
CA ALA A 16 0.81 2.65 7.23
C ALA A 16 0.95 1.20 6.72
N TRP A 17 -0.17 0.52 6.45
CA TRP A 17 -0.16 -0.82 5.88
C TRP A 17 0.33 -0.85 4.42
N MET A 18 0.04 0.18 3.65
CA MET A 18 0.56 0.33 2.29
C MET A 18 2.09 0.47 2.28
N LEU A 19 2.66 1.23 3.22
CA LEU A 19 4.12 1.35 3.37
C LEU A 19 4.76 0.02 3.78
N VAL A 20 4.11 -0.75 4.65
CA VAL A 20 4.56 -2.10 5.01
C VAL A 20 4.55 -3.02 3.78
N GLY A 21 3.49 -3.01 2.98
CA GLY A 21 3.42 -3.79 1.74
C GLY A 21 4.52 -3.43 0.74
N ALA A 22 4.79 -2.14 0.55
CA ALA A 22 5.89 -1.66 -0.28
C ALA A 22 7.26 -2.10 0.27
N GLY A 23 7.44 -2.05 1.59
CA GLY A 23 8.65 -2.50 2.28
C GLY A 23 8.95 -3.99 2.05
N TYR A 24 7.93 -4.86 2.13
CA TYR A 24 8.10 -6.28 1.81
C TYR A 24 8.53 -6.49 0.37
N ALA A 25 7.87 -5.84 -0.59
CA ALA A 25 8.19 -6.02 -1.99
C ALA A 25 9.60 -5.50 -2.32
N LEU A 26 9.99 -4.33 -1.80
CA LEU A 26 11.35 -3.80 -1.94
C LEU A 26 12.38 -4.70 -1.24
N GLY A 27 12.07 -5.20 -0.05
CA GLY A 27 12.95 -6.09 0.70
C GLY A 27 13.22 -7.40 -0.06
N VAL A 28 12.21 -7.99 -0.70
CA VAL A 28 12.37 -9.19 -1.52
C VAL A 28 13.18 -8.89 -2.79
N LEU A 29 12.88 -7.78 -3.49
CA LEU A 29 13.61 -7.39 -4.70
C LEU A 29 15.08 -7.08 -4.45
N SER A 30 15.42 -6.56 -3.27
CA SER A 30 16.79 -6.23 -2.88
C SER A 30 17.42 -7.24 -1.89
N ALA A 31 16.88 -8.45 -1.80
CA ALA A 31 17.29 -9.46 -0.81
C ALA A 31 18.78 -9.82 -0.86
N LEU A 32 19.41 -9.72 -2.03
CA LEU A 32 20.83 -10.01 -2.24
C LEU A 32 21.78 -8.90 -1.74
N SER A 33 21.26 -7.74 -1.32
CA SER A 33 22.09 -6.62 -0.85
C SER A 33 21.58 -6.10 0.51
N ILE A 34 20.84 -5.01 0.50
CA ILE A 34 20.32 -4.35 1.71
C ILE A 34 18.93 -4.91 2.10
N GLY A 35 18.33 -5.74 1.26
CA GLY A 35 16.95 -6.20 1.38
C GLY A 35 16.64 -6.95 2.67
N VAL A 36 17.61 -7.70 3.23
CA VAL A 36 17.43 -8.41 4.50
C VAL A 36 17.15 -7.43 5.65
N SER A 37 17.86 -6.31 5.70
CA SER A 37 17.64 -5.27 6.71
C SER A 37 16.27 -4.61 6.55
N VAL A 38 15.86 -4.35 5.31
CA VAL A 38 14.53 -3.80 4.99
C VAL A 38 13.43 -4.79 5.39
N LEU A 39 13.61 -6.08 5.12
CA LEU A 39 12.66 -7.11 5.52
C LEU A 39 12.50 -7.18 7.05
N LEU A 40 13.61 -7.15 7.80
CA LEU A 40 13.56 -7.17 9.26
C LEU A 40 12.78 -5.97 9.82
N ILE A 41 13.07 -4.77 9.32
CA ILE A 41 12.35 -3.55 9.72
C ILE A 41 10.86 -3.68 9.39
N THR A 42 10.53 -4.22 8.21
CA THR A 42 9.15 -4.39 7.77
C THR A 42 8.40 -5.42 8.61
N VAL A 43 9.05 -6.53 9.02
CA VAL A 43 8.49 -7.51 9.95
C VAL A 43 8.19 -6.89 11.30
N VAL A 44 9.13 -6.13 11.86
CA VAL A 44 8.92 -5.41 13.13
C VAL A 44 7.76 -4.42 13.01
N ALA A 45 7.71 -3.64 11.93
CA ALA A 45 6.60 -2.73 11.67
C ALA A 45 5.26 -3.47 11.58
N THR A 46 5.22 -4.63 10.92
CA THR A 46 4.01 -5.48 10.84
C THR A 46 3.54 -5.93 12.22
N ILE A 47 4.46 -6.40 13.06
CA ILE A 47 4.14 -6.84 14.43
C ILE A 47 3.58 -5.66 15.23
N VAL A 48 4.23 -4.50 15.20
CA VAL A 48 3.78 -3.29 15.91
C VAL A 48 2.41 -2.84 15.41
N LEU A 49 2.17 -2.87 14.11
CA LEU A 49 0.87 -2.52 13.54
C LEU A 49 -0.20 -3.55 13.92
N ALA A 50 0.10 -4.85 13.88
CA ALA A 50 -0.84 -5.93 14.16
C ALA A 50 -1.25 -5.98 15.65
N THR A 51 -0.35 -5.64 16.56
CA THR A 51 -0.63 -5.65 18.02
C THR A 51 -1.53 -4.48 18.45
N ARG A 52 -1.63 -3.43 17.65
CA ARG A 52 -2.52 -2.31 17.97
C ARG A 52 -3.97 -2.66 17.63
N ALA A 53 -4.79 -2.77 18.68
CA ALA A 53 -6.22 -3.10 18.58
C ALA A 53 -6.97 -2.14 17.61
N GLY A 54 -7.81 -2.71 16.73
CA GLY A 54 -8.62 -1.96 15.77
C GLY A 54 -8.03 -1.83 14.35
N ASN A 55 -6.86 -2.38 14.10
CA ASN A 55 -6.05 -2.14 12.89
C ASN A 55 -6.40 -3.03 11.67
N ARG A 56 -7.33 -3.98 11.82
CA ARG A 56 -7.74 -4.90 10.73
C ARG A 56 -8.35 -4.21 9.51
N VAL A 57 -8.76 -2.94 9.65
CA VAL A 57 -9.30 -2.12 8.53
C VAL A 57 -8.21 -1.75 7.53
N GLY A 58 -6.95 -1.68 7.96
CA GLY A 58 -5.83 -1.29 7.13
C GLY A 58 -5.23 -2.42 6.27
N LEU A 59 -5.61 -3.69 6.52
CA LEU A 59 -5.09 -4.84 5.77
C LEU A 59 -5.17 -4.70 4.25
N PRO A 60 -6.23 -4.12 3.64
CA PRO A 60 -6.26 -3.85 2.21
C PRO A 60 -5.13 -2.93 1.73
N GLY A 61 -4.60 -2.08 2.61
CA GLY A 61 -3.44 -1.23 2.32
C GLY A 61 -2.17 -2.02 1.99
N LEU A 62 -2.01 -3.20 2.58
CA LEU A 62 -0.88 -4.07 2.30
C LEU A 62 -0.88 -4.52 0.83
N VAL A 63 -2.05 -4.88 0.29
CA VAL A 63 -2.22 -5.25 -1.13
C VAL A 63 -1.89 -4.07 -2.03
N SER A 64 -2.40 -2.87 -1.71
CA SER A 64 -2.06 -1.64 -2.45
C SER A 64 -0.57 -1.30 -2.35
N GLY A 65 0.10 -1.65 -1.25
CA GLY A 65 1.53 -1.41 -1.05
C GLY A 65 2.41 -2.18 -2.03
N PHE A 66 2.02 -3.40 -2.38
CA PHE A 66 2.74 -4.20 -3.40
C PHE A 66 2.71 -3.58 -4.80
N SER A 67 1.78 -2.68 -5.10
CA SER A 67 1.73 -1.99 -6.40
C SER A 67 2.87 -1.00 -6.59
N LEU A 68 3.41 -0.40 -5.53
CA LEU A 68 4.43 0.64 -5.62
C LEU A 68 5.74 0.16 -6.29
N PRO A 69 6.33 -0.99 -5.89
CA PRO A 69 7.50 -1.52 -6.58
C PRO A 69 7.22 -1.91 -8.04
N LEU A 70 6.00 -2.37 -8.35
CA LEU A 70 5.62 -2.69 -9.72
C LEU A 70 5.57 -1.43 -10.60
N PHE A 71 5.05 -0.33 -10.07
CA PHE A 71 5.12 0.96 -10.76
C PHE A 71 6.56 1.44 -10.95
N TYR A 72 7.42 1.21 -9.94
CA TYR A 72 8.83 1.54 -10.05
C TYR A 72 9.53 0.71 -11.13
N VAL A 73 9.27 -0.60 -11.21
CA VAL A 73 9.80 -1.47 -12.27
C VAL A 73 9.27 -1.04 -13.63
N ALA A 74 7.98 -0.71 -13.75
CA ALA A 74 7.41 -0.18 -14.99
C ALA A 74 8.07 1.15 -15.40
N TYR A 75 8.37 2.00 -14.44
CA TYR A 75 9.07 3.26 -14.68
C TYR A 75 10.51 3.05 -15.14
N LEU A 76 11.23 2.10 -14.56
CA LEU A 76 12.60 1.76 -14.99
C LEU A 76 12.63 1.24 -16.43
N ASN A 77 11.62 0.48 -16.84
CA ASN A 77 11.51 -0.10 -18.18
C ASN A 77 10.70 0.78 -19.16
N ARG A 78 10.54 2.08 -18.86
CA ARG A 78 9.68 2.98 -19.67
C ARG A 78 10.16 3.20 -21.11
N SER A 79 11.44 2.95 -21.39
CA SER A 79 12.03 3.10 -22.72
C SER A 79 11.53 2.04 -23.72
N GLY A 80 10.84 0.99 -23.22
CA GLY A 80 10.24 -0.05 -24.03
C GLY A 80 11.09 -1.31 -24.17
N PRO A 81 10.54 -2.34 -24.82
CA PRO A 81 11.27 -3.59 -24.99
C PRO A 81 12.45 -3.41 -25.97
N GLY A 82 13.62 -3.79 -25.54
CA GLY A 82 14.82 -3.77 -26.37
C GLY A 82 16.10 -3.55 -25.58
N THR A 83 17.23 -3.72 -26.26
CA THR A 83 18.55 -3.48 -25.67
C THR A 83 18.90 -2.01 -25.78
N ILE A 84 18.95 -1.30 -24.66
CA ILE A 84 19.39 0.10 -24.59
C ILE A 84 20.85 0.13 -24.16
N CYS A 85 21.71 0.65 -25.05
CA CYS A 85 23.11 0.85 -24.77
C CYS A 85 23.39 2.32 -24.47
N THR A 86 23.85 2.61 -23.25
CA THR A 86 24.36 3.91 -22.86
C THR A 86 25.88 3.92 -22.93
N THR A 87 26.43 4.77 -23.77
CA THR A 87 27.89 4.95 -23.93
C THR A 87 28.31 6.19 -23.17
N THR A 88 29.14 6.02 -22.15
CA THR A 88 29.88 7.07 -21.49
C THR A 88 31.31 7.13 -22.00
N ALA A 89 32.06 8.19 -21.74
CA ALA A 89 33.43 8.35 -22.26
C ALA A 89 34.38 7.20 -21.88
N THR A 90 34.05 6.41 -20.87
CA THR A 90 34.93 5.35 -20.31
C THR A 90 34.28 3.96 -20.25
N SER A 91 32.97 3.85 -20.49
CA SER A 91 32.25 2.58 -20.40
C SER A 91 31.01 2.54 -21.29
N GLN A 92 30.74 1.38 -21.85
CA GLN A 92 29.49 1.09 -22.55
C GLN A 92 28.70 0.06 -21.73
N THR A 93 27.52 0.43 -21.31
CA THR A 93 26.61 -0.46 -20.56
C THR A 93 25.36 -0.68 -21.40
N CYS A 94 25.07 -1.94 -21.74
CA CYS A 94 23.84 -2.33 -22.42
C CYS A 94 22.93 -3.04 -21.41
N SER A 95 21.69 -2.61 -21.33
CA SER A 95 20.64 -3.26 -20.52
C SER A 95 19.48 -3.66 -21.41
N ASP A 96 19.00 -4.90 -21.20
CA ASP A 96 17.78 -5.36 -21.86
C ASP A 96 16.58 -4.89 -21.03
N GLU A 97 15.76 -4.05 -21.63
CA GLU A 97 14.54 -3.56 -21.00
C GLU A 97 13.34 -4.40 -21.44
N TRP A 98 12.53 -4.77 -20.45
CA TRP A 98 11.31 -5.53 -20.65
C TRP A 98 10.15 -4.57 -20.94
N SER A 99 9.09 -5.08 -21.57
CA SER A 99 7.87 -4.29 -21.77
C SER A 99 7.33 -3.77 -20.43
N PRO A 100 7.12 -2.46 -20.26
CA PRO A 100 6.61 -1.88 -19.01
C PRO A 100 5.14 -2.21 -18.76
N TRP A 101 4.38 -2.53 -19.81
CA TRP A 101 2.93 -2.72 -19.77
C TRP A 101 2.44 -3.80 -18.79
N PRO A 102 3.01 -5.01 -18.75
CA PRO A 102 2.54 -6.02 -17.79
C PRO A 102 2.68 -5.57 -16.34
N TRP A 103 3.80 -4.94 -15.99
CA TRP A 103 4.08 -4.45 -14.66
C TRP A 103 3.13 -3.33 -14.25
N LEU A 104 2.85 -2.43 -15.17
CA LEU A 104 1.94 -1.31 -14.97
C LEU A 104 0.49 -1.79 -14.78
N VAL A 105 0.01 -2.72 -15.64
CA VAL A 105 -1.34 -3.27 -15.53
C VAL A 105 -1.52 -4.02 -14.20
N ILE A 106 -0.59 -4.89 -13.83
CA ILE A 106 -0.66 -5.62 -12.55
C ILE A 106 -0.62 -4.64 -11.38
N GLY A 107 0.25 -3.63 -11.43
CA GLY A 107 0.34 -2.59 -10.41
C GLY A 107 -0.98 -1.83 -10.22
N ILE A 108 -1.62 -1.42 -11.32
CA ILE A 108 -2.93 -0.74 -11.28
C ILE A 108 -4.00 -1.65 -10.69
N LEU A 109 -4.08 -2.91 -11.12
CA LEU A 109 -5.07 -3.87 -10.62
C LEU A 109 -4.93 -4.09 -9.10
N LEU A 110 -3.71 -4.27 -8.61
CA LEU A 110 -3.44 -4.42 -7.17
C LEU A 110 -3.80 -3.15 -6.39
N PHE A 111 -3.44 -1.99 -6.91
CA PHE A 111 -3.76 -0.72 -6.26
C PHE A 111 -5.26 -0.49 -6.16
N VAL A 112 -5.97 -0.62 -7.27
CA VAL A 112 -7.43 -0.43 -7.34
C VAL A 112 -8.15 -1.44 -6.47
N SER A 113 -7.77 -2.72 -6.52
CA SER A 113 -8.41 -3.77 -5.69
C SER A 113 -8.27 -3.48 -4.19
N GLY A 114 -7.10 -3.04 -3.73
CA GLY A 114 -6.88 -2.65 -2.34
C GLY A 114 -7.70 -1.40 -1.94
N CYS A 115 -7.77 -0.40 -2.80
CA CYS A 115 -8.59 0.80 -2.56
C CYS A 115 -10.10 0.47 -2.52
N VAL A 116 -10.59 -0.36 -3.44
CA VAL A 116 -11.99 -0.79 -3.47
C VAL A 116 -12.32 -1.61 -2.22
N TRP A 117 -11.46 -2.54 -1.84
CA TRP A 117 -11.65 -3.32 -0.61
C TRP A 117 -11.69 -2.42 0.62
N PHE A 118 -10.77 -1.47 0.74
CA PHE A 118 -10.78 -0.49 1.83
C PHE A 118 -12.08 0.32 1.87
N ALA A 119 -12.55 0.80 0.71
CA ALA A 119 -13.79 1.56 0.61
C ALA A 119 -15.02 0.74 1.03
N MET A 120 -15.07 -0.54 0.60
CA MET A 120 -16.14 -1.46 1.00
C MET A 120 -16.11 -1.77 2.51
N ALA A 121 -14.93 -2.02 3.07
CA ALA A 121 -14.77 -2.29 4.50
C ALA A 121 -15.18 -1.09 5.36
N ASN A 122 -14.89 0.11 4.89
CA ASN A 122 -15.26 1.34 5.57
C ASN A 122 -16.77 1.63 5.50
N ARG A 123 -17.40 1.39 4.34
CA ARG A 123 -18.85 1.53 4.17
C ARG A 123 -19.64 0.61 5.09
N ARG A 124 -19.22 -0.66 5.25
CA ARG A 124 -19.89 -1.63 6.14
C ARG A 124 -19.88 -1.20 7.60
N ARG A 125 -18.90 -0.45 8.05
CA ARG A 125 -18.82 0.09 9.43
C ARG A 125 -19.73 1.28 9.65
N GLY A 126 -19.99 2.12 8.65
CA GLY A 126 -20.90 3.25 8.72
C GLY A 126 -22.38 2.84 8.83
N VAL A 127 -22.73 1.62 8.41
CA VAL A 127 -24.12 1.11 8.41
C VAL A 127 -24.50 0.46 9.74
N VAL A 128 -23.53 0.01 10.56
CA VAL A 128 -23.80 -0.78 11.79
C VAL A 128 -24.17 0.08 13.00
N ASP A 129 -24.05 1.42 12.95
CA ASP A 129 -24.30 2.30 14.10
C ASP A 129 -25.43 3.36 13.93
N PRO A 130 -26.61 3.06 13.34
CA PRO A 130 -27.72 4.02 13.38
C PRO A 130 -28.48 3.99 14.72
N HIS A 131 -28.27 2.99 15.58
CA HIS A 131 -29.02 2.82 16.83
C HIS A 131 -28.32 3.35 18.09
N ALA A 132 -27.00 3.42 18.11
CA ALA A 132 -26.24 3.91 19.25
C ALA A 132 -26.49 5.41 19.55
N SER A 133 -26.85 6.18 18.55
CA SER A 133 -27.18 7.61 18.72
C SER A 133 -28.60 7.87 19.26
N ARG A 134 -29.52 6.89 19.19
CA ARG A 134 -30.87 7.04 19.73
C ARG A 134 -30.93 6.75 21.23
N ASP A 135 -30.10 5.88 21.74
CA ASP A 135 -30.11 5.53 23.17
C ASP A 135 -29.37 6.56 24.03
N ALA A 136 -28.37 7.26 23.48
CA ALA A 136 -27.69 8.35 24.19
C ALA A 136 -28.59 9.57 24.48
N GLY A 137 -29.66 9.76 23.70
CA GLY A 137 -30.63 10.86 23.88
C GLY A 137 -31.74 10.57 24.90
N ARG A 138 -31.93 9.28 25.28
CA ARG A 138 -33.04 8.87 26.15
C ARG A 138 -32.70 8.76 27.64
N GLY A 139 -31.44 8.84 28.01
CA GLY A 139 -30.94 8.59 29.37
C GLY A 139 -30.62 9.80 30.20
N ARG A 140 -31.33 10.96 30.05
CA ARG A 140 -31.21 12.09 31.01
C ARG A 140 -32.49 12.18 31.86
N PRO A 141 -32.53 11.53 33.04
CA PRO A 141 -33.53 11.87 34.02
C PRO A 141 -33.21 13.25 34.60
N ARG A 142 -34.26 14.04 34.81
CA ARG A 142 -34.23 15.34 35.51
C ARG A 142 -34.02 15.12 36.99
#